data_03dc6a48da27ee04abed03e0a5508710
#
_entry.id   03dc6a48da27ee04abed03e0a5508710
#
_cell.length_a   1.000
_cell.length_b   1.000
_cell.length_c   1.000
_cell.angle_alpha   90.00
_cell.angle_beta   90.00
_cell.angle_gamma   90.00
#
_symmetry.space_group_name_H-M   'P 1'
#
loop_
_entity.id
_entity.type
_entity.pdbx_description
1 polymer ?
#
loop_
_entity_poly.entity_id
_entity_poly.type
_entity_poly.pdbx_seq_one_letter_code
_entity_poly.pdbx_strand_id
1 'polypeptide(L)'
;MLDFHGTGDPVVPYDGGGLGAGLDASLNIHVYPEPVAVAAWATRDRCAPTPVRRAVSPMVERTAYRGCTAGTQVVLYRITGGGHTWPGGIDVASLGVTTHDVNAADLILAFFAQHRLPGAR
;
A
#
# COMPACT_ATOMS: atom_id res chain seq x y z
N MET A 1 -5.18 -6.81 5.21
CA MET A 1 -3.94 -6.21 4.64
C MET A 1 -4.13 -4.70 4.52
N LEU A 2 -3.11 -3.91 4.83
CA LEU A 2 -3.07 -2.48 4.60
C LEU A 2 -1.73 -2.15 3.95
N ASP A 3 -1.76 -1.44 2.84
CA ASP A 3 -0.59 -1.10 2.03
C ASP A 3 -0.54 0.39 1.67
N PHE A 4 0.68 0.90 1.49
CA PHE A 4 0.97 2.27 1.05
C PHE A 4 2.02 2.21 -0.04
N HIS A 5 1.70 2.70 -1.24
CA HIS A 5 2.66 2.64 -2.34
C HIS A 5 2.65 3.92 -3.18
N GLY A 6 3.84 4.46 -3.42
CA GLY A 6 4.06 5.60 -4.28
C GLY A 6 4.15 5.22 -5.76
N THR A 7 3.45 5.94 -6.63
CA THR A 7 3.52 5.63 -8.08
C THR A 7 4.84 6.07 -8.73
N GLY A 8 5.65 6.87 -8.03
CA GLY A 8 6.99 7.28 -8.44
C GLY A 8 8.09 6.59 -7.64
N ASP A 9 7.82 5.42 -7.03
CA ASP A 9 8.79 4.68 -6.23
C ASP A 9 9.99 4.25 -7.08
N PRO A 10 11.22 4.75 -6.78
CA PRO A 10 12.41 4.43 -7.58
C PRO A 10 13.03 3.08 -7.18
N VAL A 11 12.59 2.44 -6.11
CA VAL A 11 13.15 1.20 -5.56
C VAL A 11 12.28 0.01 -5.89
N VAL A 12 10.99 0.08 -5.53
CA VAL A 12 9.98 -0.95 -5.81
C VAL A 12 8.96 -0.37 -6.78
N PRO A 13 9.02 -0.68 -8.09
CA PRO A 13 8.15 -0.07 -9.08
C PRO A 13 6.66 -0.38 -8.83
N TYR A 14 5.83 0.66 -8.76
CA TYR A 14 4.37 0.52 -8.61
C TYR A 14 3.73 -0.33 -9.73
N ASP A 15 4.22 -0.16 -10.95
CA ASP A 15 3.73 -0.87 -12.14
C ASP A 15 4.39 -2.25 -12.32
N GLY A 16 5.16 -2.69 -11.33
CA GLY A 16 5.85 -3.97 -11.36
C GLY A 16 7.14 -3.97 -12.17
N GLY A 17 7.78 -5.12 -12.27
CA GLY A 17 9.04 -5.30 -12.98
C GLY A 17 10.21 -5.56 -12.05
N GLY A 18 11.42 -5.35 -12.55
CA GLY A 18 12.65 -5.48 -11.76
C GLY A 18 12.79 -4.39 -10.71
N LEU A 19 13.45 -4.69 -9.60
CA LEU A 19 13.75 -3.70 -8.57
C LEU A 19 14.64 -2.59 -9.12
N GLY A 20 14.42 -1.36 -8.62
CA GLY A 20 15.05 -0.14 -9.09
C GLY A 20 16.38 0.20 -8.44
N ALA A 21 16.68 1.50 -8.39
CA ALA A 21 17.97 2.03 -7.96
C ALA A 21 18.40 1.55 -6.56
N GLY A 22 19.66 1.18 -6.44
CA GLY A 22 20.30 0.83 -5.18
C GLY A 22 20.19 -0.65 -4.77
N LEU A 23 19.47 -1.46 -5.55
CA LEU A 23 19.42 -2.91 -5.33
C LEU A 23 20.25 -3.66 -6.35
N ASP A 24 20.82 -4.77 -5.92
CA ASP A 24 21.69 -5.60 -6.76
C ASP A 24 20.89 -6.27 -7.87
N ALA A 25 21.13 -5.87 -9.11
CA ALA A 25 20.50 -6.45 -10.30
C ALA A 25 20.76 -7.97 -10.44
N SER A 26 21.80 -8.49 -9.81
CA SER A 26 22.11 -9.94 -9.82
C SER A 26 21.07 -10.77 -9.07
N LEU A 27 20.29 -10.16 -8.17
CA LEU A 27 19.23 -10.83 -7.43
C LEU A 27 18.06 -11.26 -8.31
N ASN A 28 17.93 -10.67 -9.52
CA ASN A 28 16.85 -10.95 -10.48
C ASN A 28 15.44 -11.00 -9.85
N ILE A 29 15.18 -10.08 -8.92
CA ILE A 29 13.90 -9.98 -8.23
C ILE A 29 12.96 -9.17 -9.12
N HIS A 30 11.76 -9.74 -9.36
CA HIS A 30 10.66 -9.06 -10.04
C HIS A 30 9.47 -8.97 -9.10
N VAL A 31 8.82 -7.82 -9.10
CA VAL A 31 7.62 -7.55 -8.32
C VAL A 31 6.39 -7.48 -9.23
N TYR A 32 5.25 -7.86 -8.71
CA TYR A 32 3.98 -7.67 -9.40
C TYR A 32 3.57 -6.20 -9.40
N PRO A 33 2.81 -5.74 -10.41
CA PRO A 33 2.13 -4.45 -10.32
C PRO A 33 1.31 -4.38 -9.04
N GLU A 34 1.42 -3.28 -8.29
CA GLU A 34 0.77 -3.14 -6.99
C GLU A 34 -0.75 -3.40 -7.01
N PRO A 35 -1.52 -2.88 -8.01
CA PRO A 35 -2.95 -3.19 -8.08
C PRO A 35 -3.25 -4.68 -8.26
N VAL A 36 -2.36 -5.44 -8.92
CA VAL A 36 -2.49 -6.89 -9.12
C VAL A 36 -2.22 -7.63 -7.81
N ALA A 37 -1.16 -7.24 -7.08
CA ALA A 37 -0.83 -7.81 -5.77
C ALA A 37 -1.96 -7.60 -4.77
N VAL A 38 -2.51 -6.39 -4.69
CA VAL A 38 -3.64 -6.05 -3.81
C VAL A 38 -4.91 -6.82 -4.18
N ALA A 39 -5.22 -6.97 -5.47
CA ALA A 39 -6.35 -7.77 -5.93
C ALA A 39 -6.19 -9.26 -5.61
N ALA A 40 -4.96 -9.79 -5.66
CA ALA A 40 -4.67 -11.17 -5.26
C ALA A 40 -4.93 -11.39 -3.75
N TRP A 41 -4.54 -10.43 -2.90
CA TRP A 41 -4.88 -10.46 -1.48
C TRP A 41 -6.40 -10.41 -1.25
N ALA A 42 -7.12 -9.57 -1.99
CA ALA A 42 -8.59 -9.51 -1.90
C ALA A 42 -9.24 -10.84 -2.31
N THR A 43 -8.73 -11.48 -3.35
CA THR A 43 -9.18 -12.81 -3.79
C THR A 43 -8.93 -13.87 -2.71
N ARG A 44 -7.72 -13.90 -2.14
CA ARG A 44 -7.35 -14.81 -1.03
C ARG A 44 -8.28 -14.66 0.16
N ASP A 45 -8.58 -13.42 0.53
CA ASP A 45 -9.46 -13.10 1.66
C ASP A 45 -10.95 -13.20 1.31
N ARG A 46 -11.28 -13.62 0.08
CA ARG A 46 -12.65 -13.76 -0.45
C ARG A 46 -13.48 -12.50 -0.29
N CYS A 47 -12.86 -11.35 -0.58
CA CYS A 47 -13.55 -10.07 -0.58
C CYS A 47 -14.51 -9.94 -1.77
N ALA A 48 -15.44 -8.98 -1.70
CA ALA A 48 -16.22 -8.57 -2.87
C ALA A 48 -15.26 -8.12 -4.00
N PRO A 49 -15.53 -8.51 -5.26
CA PRO A 49 -14.57 -8.31 -6.36
C PRO A 49 -14.37 -6.85 -6.74
N THR A 50 -15.32 -5.98 -6.44
CA THR A 50 -15.28 -4.56 -6.78
C THR A 50 -14.88 -3.73 -5.55
N PRO A 51 -13.70 -3.08 -5.57
CA PRO A 51 -13.29 -2.22 -4.47
C PRO A 51 -14.03 -0.89 -4.48
N VAL A 52 -14.10 -0.27 -3.32
CA VAL A 52 -14.51 1.12 -3.16
C VAL A 52 -13.28 2.01 -3.21
N ARG A 53 -13.29 2.98 -4.13
CA ARG A 53 -12.22 3.98 -4.27
C ARG A 53 -12.69 5.32 -3.73
N ARG A 54 -11.78 6.02 -3.06
CA ARG A 54 -12.03 7.34 -2.50
C ARG A 54 -10.77 8.19 -2.55
N ALA A 55 -10.87 9.38 -3.11
CA ALA A 55 -9.84 10.39 -2.95
C ALA A 55 -9.76 10.82 -1.48
N VAL A 56 -8.57 10.76 -0.91
CA VAL A 56 -8.27 11.25 0.46
C VAL A 56 -7.70 12.66 0.37
N SER A 57 -6.85 12.89 -0.63
CA SER A 57 -6.29 14.19 -1.00
C SER A 57 -6.01 14.22 -2.51
N PRO A 58 -5.53 15.32 -3.08
CA PRO A 58 -5.11 15.36 -4.48
C PRO A 58 -4.04 14.33 -4.84
N MET A 59 -3.17 13.95 -3.89
CA MET A 59 -2.11 12.97 -4.09
C MET A 59 -2.47 11.57 -3.64
N VAL A 60 -3.47 11.39 -2.75
CA VAL A 60 -3.72 10.11 -2.09
C VAL A 60 -5.11 9.58 -2.41
N GLU A 61 -5.15 8.40 -3.02
CA GLU A 61 -6.36 7.61 -3.23
C GLU A 61 -6.36 6.37 -2.31
N ARG A 62 -7.49 6.14 -1.67
CA ARG A 62 -7.73 4.92 -0.89
C ARG A 62 -8.61 3.96 -1.67
N THR A 63 -8.10 2.78 -1.97
CA THR A 63 -8.84 1.65 -2.55
C THR A 63 -9.08 0.60 -1.46
N ALA A 64 -10.35 0.20 -1.23
CA ALA A 64 -10.69 -0.77 -0.20
C ALA A 64 -11.59 -1.87 -0.73
N TYR A 65 -11.16 -3.11 -0.57
CA TYR A 65 -11.99 -4.30 -0.76
C TYR A 65 -12.72 -4.62 0.54
N ARG A 66 -14.01 -4.93 0.45
CA ARG A 66 -14.91 -5.17 1.59
C ARG A 66 -15.61 -6.52 1.45
N GLY A 67 -16.34 -6.90 2.51
CA GLY A 67 -17.07 -8.17 2.51
C GLY A 67 -16.15 -9.39 2.52
N CYS A 68 -14.94 -9.23 3.04
CA CYS A 68 -13.96 -10.30 3.14
C CYS A 68 -14.30 -11.30 4.25
N THR A 69 -13.78 -12.52 4.15
CA THR A 69 -14.01 -13.58 5.14
C THR A 69 -13.42 -13.18 6.50
N ALA A 70 -14.07 -13.61 7.56
CA ALA A 70 -13.63 -13.44 8.96
C ALA A 70 -13.37 -11.98 9.38
N GLY A 71 -14.07 -11.01 8.76
CA GLY A 71 -13.93 -9.59 9.10
C GLY A 71 -12.60 -8.98 8.66
N THR A 72 -11.86 -9.65 7.77
CA THR A 72 -10.64 -9.08 7.18
C THR A 72 -10.97 -7.94 6.23
N GLN A 73 -9.97 -7.16 5.88
CA GLN A 73 -10.07 -6.06 4.91
C GLN A 73 -8.76 -5.93 4.14
N VAL A 74 -8.86 -5.56 2.87
CA VAL A 74 -7.71 -5.26 2.01
C VAL A 74 -7.80 -3.82 1.56
N VAL A 75 -6.79 -3.03 1.89
CA VAL A 75 -6.75 -1.57 1.63
C VAL A 75 -5.41 -1.19 1.03
N LEU A 76 -5.45 -0.38 -0.03
CA LEU A 76 -4.30 0.28 -0.62
C LEU A 76 -4.46 1.79 -0.51
N TYR A 77 -3.43 2.47 -0.03
CA TYR A 77 -3.23 3.91 -0.19
C TYR A 77 -2.23 4.13 -1.32
N ARG A 78 -2.73 4.52 -2.49
CA ARG A 78 -1.94 4.88 -3.65
C ARG A 78 -1.54 6.35 -3.55
N ILE A 79 -0.23 6.63 -3.56
CA ILE A 79 0.31 7.99 -3.48
C ILE A 79 0.82 8.40 -4.87
N THR A 80 0.11 9.27 -5.56
CA THR A 80 0.48 9.75 -6.90
C THR A 80 1.77 10.55 -6.84
N GLY A 81 2.80 10.12 -7.58
CA GLY A 81 4.13 10.73 -7.56
C GLY A 81 4.95 10.45 -6.30
N GLY A 82 4.39 9.72 -5.31
CA GLY A 82 5.11 9.34 -4.11
C GLY A 82 6.29 8.42 -4.40
N GLY A 83 7.35 8.53 -3.61
CA GLY A 83 8.55 7.73 -3.69
C GLY A 83 8.54 6.51 -2.76
N HIS A 84 9.74 5.93 -2.55
CA HIS A 84 9.97 4.85 -1.57
C HIS A 84 10.13 5.44 -0.17
N THR A 85 9.08 6.07 0.32
CA THR A 85 9.08 6.86 1.56
C THR A 85 7.91 6.47 2.45
N TRP A 86 8.01 6.80 3.73
CA TRP A 86 6.95 6.55 4.70
C TRP A 86 5.99 7.74 4.74
N PRO A 87 4.71 7.61 4.34
CA PRO A 87 3.75 8.72 4.36
C PRO A 87 3.64 9.36 5.74
N GLY A 88 3.81 10.68 5.82
CA GLY A 88 3.87 11.44 7.06
C GLY A 88 5.19 11.31 7.84
N GLY A 89 6.18 10.63 7.29
CA GLY A 89 7.52 10.48 7.86
C GLY A 89 8.48 11.59 7.46
N ILE A 90 9.78 11.34 7.63
CA ILE A 90 10.84 12.26 7.22
C ILE A 90 11.03 12.27 5.70
N ASP A 91 11.42 13.42 5.17
CA ASP A 91 11.78 13.54 3.75
C ASP A 91 13.18 12.97 3.51
N VAL A 92 13.27 12.04 2.55
CA VAL A 92 14.54 11.45 2.10
C VAL A 92 14.63 11.63 0.59
N ALA A 93 15.29 12.69 0.14
CA ALA A 93 15.31 13.11 -1.27
C ALA A 93 15.75 12.02 -2.25
N SER A 94 16.67 11.14 -1.85
CA SER A 94 17.14 10.01 -2.68
C SER A 94 16.09 8.91 -2.89
N LEU A 95 15.05 8.88 -2.07
CA LEU A 95 13.94 7.92 -2.14
C LEU A 95 12.68 8.50 -2.81
N GLY A 96 12.72 9.76 -3.21
CA GLY A 96 11.61 10.45 -3.88
C GLY A 96 10.72 11.26 -2.95
N VAL A 97 9.53 11.58 -3.39
CA VAL A 97 8.59 12.45 -2.69
C VAL A 97 7.95 11.72 -1.50
N THR A 98 7.97 12.35 -0.32
CA THR A 98 7.19 11.93 0.84
C THR A 98 5.89 12.74 0.88
N THR A 99 4.74 12.08 0.89
CA THR A 99 3.48 12.77 1.15
C THR A 99 3.29 13.04 2.64
N HIS A 100 2.79 14.22 2.98
CA HIS A 100 2.37 14.58 4.33
C HIS A 100 0.83 14.73 4.43
N ASP A 101 0.11 14.36 3.38
CA ASP A 101 -1.36 14.41 3.35
C ASP A 101 -2.00 13.36 4.25
N VAL A 102 -1.26 12.30 4.55
CA VAL A 102 -1.65 11.23 5.48
C VAL A 102 -0.46 10.82 6.34
N ASN A 103 -0.74 10.25 7.51
CA ASN A 103 0.26 9.63 8.37
C ASN A 103 0.04 8.11 8.38
N ALA A 104 1.00 7.36 7.82
CA ALA A 104 0.88 5.90 7.71
C ALA A 104 0.84 5.22 9.09
N ALA A 105 1.59 5.72 10.09
CA ALA A 105 1.59 5.12 11.42
C ALA A 105 0.21 5.23 12.08
N ASP A 106 -0.43 6.40 12.01
CA ASP A 106 -1.78 6.60 12.56
C ASP A 106 -2.81 5.70 11.87
N LEU A 107 -2.73 5.60 10.54
CA LEU A 107 -3.64 4.75 9.75
C LEU A 107 -3.45 3.26 10.05
N ILE A 108 -2.19 2.81 10.25
CA ILE A 108 -1.86 1.43 10.63
C ILE A 108 -2.42 1.12 12.03
N LEU A 109 -2.21 2.00 13.00
CA LEU A 109 -2.72 1.80 14.36
C LEU A 109 -4.25 1.75 14.37
N ALA A 110 -4.91 2.65 13.63
CA ALA A 110 -6.36 2.64 13.49
C ALA A 110 -6.87 1.34 12.81
N PHE A 111 -6.15 0.87 11.78
CA PHE A 111 -6.47 -0.38 11.09
C PHE A 111 -6.35 -1.59 12.05
N PHE A 112 -5.27 -1.70 12.80
CA PHE A 112 -5.08 -2.79 13.76
C PHE A 112 -6.11 -2.75 14.90
N ALA A 113 -6.53 -1.57 15.35
CA ALA A 113 -7.57 -1.45 16.35
C ALA A 113 -8.91 -2.04 15.91
N GLN A 114 -9.18 -2.03 14.59
CA GLN A 114 -10.40 -2.59 13.99
C GLN A 114 -10.29 -4.08 13.64
N HIS A 115 -9.06 -4.62 13.54
CA HIS A 115 -8.78 -5.98 13.08
C HIS A 115 -8.03 -6.81 14.15
N ARG A 116 -8.60 -6.89 15.33
CA ARG A 116 -8.01 -7.66 16.45
C ARG A 116 -8.24 -9.15 16.26
N LEU A 117 -7.27 -9.96 16.66
CA LEU A 117 -7.45 -11.40 16.73
C LEU A 117 -8.49 -11.74 17.80
N PRO A 118 -9.38 -12.74 17.57
CA PRO A 118 -10.28 -13.23 18.60
C PRO A 118 -9.49 -13.64 19.85
N GLY A 119 -9.88 -13.13 21.02
CA GLY A 119 -9.22 -13.44 22.29
C GLY A 119 -7.98 -12.61 22.64
N ALA A 120 -7.52 -11.69 21.81
CA ALA A 120 -6.51 -10.72 22.21
C ALA A 120 -7.11 -9.69 23.18
N ARG A 121 -6.61 -9.66 24.41
CA ARG A 121 -6.96 -8.69 25.46
C ARG A 121 -5.95 -7.53 25.46
#